data_2406d7dea63cbac09c13d061fc4c2e1a
#
_entry.id   2406d7dea63cbac09c13d061fc4c2e1a
#
_cell.length_a   1.000
_cell.length_b   1.000
_cell.length_c   1.000
_cell.angle_alpha   90.00
_cell.angle_beta   90.00
_cell.angle_gamma   90.00
#
_symmetry.space_group_name_H-M   'P 1'
#
loop_
_entity.id
_entity.type
_entity.pdbx_description
1 polymer ?
#
loop_
_entity_poly.entity_id
_entity_poly.type
_entity_poly.pdbx_seq_one_letter_code
_entity_poly.pdbx_strand_id
1 'polypeptide(L)'
;MLTVSSITCVRGHKPLFAPVSFSLQAGQALHLEGDNGVGKTSLLRIICGLSPADAGEVLWNGSPLNRQNPEAVDAFRATHCYMGHNLSLKDELTAIENLLFDAQIAGRNLPYDKAMDALQTMGMHHRAHLPLRVLSQGQKRRTALARLSVTEAKLWVLDEPFVALDTQSLDKLRVLLANHVQQGGMLLFTSHQAVELSQPKGHAVDIHPIRLVAA
;
A
#
# COMPACT_ATOMS: atom_id res chain seq x y z
N MET A 1 -8.73 13.23 2.02
CA MET A 1 -9.85 12.26 2.06
C MET A 1 -9.93 11.55 0.73
N LEU A 2 -9.99 10.23 0.74
CA LEU A 2 -10.30 9.38 -0.41
C LEU A 2 -11.80 9.05 -0.39
N THR A 3 -12.49 9.16 -1.52
CA THR A 3 -13.88 8.72 -1.65
C THR A 3 -13.99 7.80 -2.85
N VAL A 4 -14.65 6.67 -2.65
CA VAL A 4 -14.95 5.66 -3.68
C VAL A 4 -16.47 5.59 -3.80
N SER A 5 -17.00 5.81 -4.99
CA SER A 5 -18.43 5.93 -5.26
C SER A 5 -18.86 4.92 -6.31
N SER A 6 -19.63 3.92 -5.89
CA SER A 6 -20.28 2.91 -6.76
C SER A 6 -19.33 2.28 -7.80
N ILE A 7 -18.08 2.03 -7.41
CA ILE A 7 -17.09 1.40 -8.30
C ILE A 7 -17.54 -0.01 -8.66
N THR A 8 -17.47 -0.31 -9.95
CA THR A 8 -17.66 -1.65 -10.51
C THR A 8 -16.44 -2.05 -11.36
N CYS A 9 -16.21 -3.35 -11.48
CA CYS A 9 -15.16 -3.92 -12.33
C CYS A 9 -15.69 -5.17 -13.03
N VAL A 10 -15.59 -5.20 -14.35
CA VAL A 10 -16.03 -6.31 -15.21
C VAL A 10 -14.82 -7.04 -15.79
N ARG A 11 -14.84 -8.36 -15.77
CA ARG A 11 -13.83 -9.19 -16.40
C ARG A 11 -14.50 -10.33 -17.16
N GLY A 12 -14.16 -10.49 -18.45
CA GLY A 12 -14.74 -11.54 -19.28
C GLY A 12 -16.27 -11.52 -19.31
N HIS A 13 -16.86 -10.31 -19.43
CA HIS A 13 -18.33 -10.03 -19.43
C HIS A 13 -19.06 -10.30 -18.10
N LYS A 14 -18.35 -10.55 -17.01
CA LYS A 14 -18.95 -10.72 -15.68
C LYS A 14 -18.44 -9.65 -14.72
N PRO A 15 -19.33 -9.02 -13.94
CA PRO A 15 -18.88 -8.16 -12.85
C PRO A 15 -18.15 -9.01 -11.81
N LEU A 16 -17.05 -8.48 -11.25
CA LEU A 16 -16.27 -9.18 -10.22
C LEU A 16 -16.95 -9.06 -8.86
N PHE A 17 -17.47 -7.87 -8.57
CA PHE A 17 -18.07 -7.55 -7.27
C PHE A 17 -19.26 -6.60 -7.45
N ALA A 18 -20.16 -6.60 -6.46
CA ALA A 18 -21.25 -5.64 -6.36
C ALA A 18 -20.70 -4.21 -6.23
N PRO A 19 -21.41 -3.18 -6.72
CA PRO A 19 -20.94 -1.80 -6.62
C PRO A 19 -20.51 -1.44 -5.19
N VAL A 20 -19.29 -0.92 -5.05
CA VAL A 20 -18.71 -0.62 -3.75
C VAL A 20 -18.53 0.89 -3.56
N SER A 21 -18.90 1.37 -2.36
CA SER A 21 -18.76 2.78 -1.97
C SER A 21 -18.21 2.87 -0.55
N PHE A 22 -17.25 3.76 -0.32
CA PHE A 22 -16.70 4.07 1.00
C PHE A 22 -15.90 5.37 0.97
N SER A 23 -15.57 5.87 2.15
CA SER A 23 -14.62 6.97 2.32
C SER A 23 -13.54 6.61 3.32
N LEU A 24 -12.35 7.20 3.14
CA LEU A 24 -11.21 7.03 4.03
C LEU A 24 -10.63 8.41 4.35
N GLN A 25 -10.54 8.71 5.64
CA GLN A 25 -10.06 10.00 6.14
C GLN A 25 -8.69 9.86 6.80
N ALA A 26 -8.03 11.00 7.01
CA ALA A 26 -6.77 11.06 7.76
C ALA A 26 -6.93 10.39 9.14
N GLY A 27 -5.95 9.58 9.52
CA GLY A 27 -5.97 8.83 10.79
C GLY A 27 -6.85 7.58 10.78
N GLN A 28 -7.35 7.14 9.62
CA GLN A 28 -8.17 5.93 9.50
C GLN A 28 -7.45 4.79 8.79
N ALA A 29 -7.77 3.57 9.17
CA ALA A 29 -7.39 2.34 8.50
C ALA A 29 -8.62 1.58 8.02
N LEU A 30 -8.63 1.15 6.75
CA LEU A 30 -9.66 0.30 6.16
C LEU A 30 -9.06 -1.06 5.77
N HIS A 31 -9.70 -2.11 6.21
CA HIS A 31 -9.40 -3.49 5.80
C HIS A 31 -10.40 -3.94 4.75
N LEU A 32 -9.92 -4.12 3.52
CA LEU A 32 -10.73 -4.65 2.42
C LEU A 32 -10.78 -6.17 2.51
N GLU A 33 -11.91 -6.70 2.97
CA GLU A 33 -12.18 -8.12 3.12
C GLU A 33 -12.91 -8.70 1.89
N GLY A 34 -12.89 -10.00 1.76
CA GLY A 34 -13.60 -10.75 0.73
C GLY A 34 -12.89 -12.01 0.32
N ASP A 35 -13.60 -12.90 -0.37
CA ASP A 35 -13.09 -14.19 -0.80
C ASP A 35 -11.94 -14.06 -1.81
N ASN A 36 -11.18 -15.15 -2.00
CA ASN A 36 -10.15 -15.20 -3.03
C ASN A 36 -10.78 -15.06 -4.42
N GLY A 37 -10.18 -14.21 -5.25
CA GLY A 37 -10.68 -13.97 -6.60
C GLY A 37 -11.85 -12.99 -6.71
N VAL A 38 -12.43 -12.50 -5.60
CA VAL A 38 -13.56 -11.54 -5.63
C VAL A 38 -13.19 -10.19 -6.25
N GLY A 39 -11.91 -9.89 -6.45
CA GLY A 39 -11.48 -8.65 -7.12
C GLY A 39 -10.82 -7.61 -6.20
N LYS A 40 -10.38 -7.97 -4.98
CA LYS A 40 -9.70 -7.03 -4.05
C LYS A 40 -8.55 -6.28 -4.72
N THR A 41 -7.60 -7.00 -5.33
CA THR A 41 -6.49 -6.41 -6.09
C THR A 41 -6.98 -5.51 -7.24
N SER A 42 -8.06 -5.89 -7.94
CA SER A 42 -8.62 -5.08 -9.01
C SER A 42 -9.17 -3.76 -8.49
N LEU A 43 -9.89 -3.77 -7.36
CA LEU A 43 -10.38 -2.57 -6.71
C LEU A 43 -9.23 -1.67 -6.25
N LEU A 44 -8.20 -2.22 -5.58
CA LEU A 44 -7.03 -1.43 -5.17
C LEU A 44 -6.33 -0.78 -6.37
N ARG A 45 -6.20 -1.50 -7.49
CA ARG A 45 -5.61 -0.96 -8.72
C ARG A 45 -6.46 0.15 -9.36
N ILE A 46 -7.79 0.03 -9.29
CA ILE A 46 -8.70 1.08 -9.75
C ILE A 46 -8.55 2.33 -8.88
N ILE A 47 -8.53 2.18 -7.57
CA ILE A 47 -8.35 3.28 -6.61
C ILE A 47 -7.03 4.02 -6.87
N CYS A 48 -5.95 3.28 -7.15
CA CYS A 48 -4.63 3.87 -7.46
C CYS A 48 -4.50 4.39 -8.90
N GLY A 49 -5.56 4.36 -9.72
CA GLY A 49 -5.51 4.80 -11.11
C GLY A 49 -4.67 3.90 -12.04
N LEU A 50 -4.37 2.67 -11.62
CA LEU A 50 -3.60 1.67 -12.38
C LEU A 50 -4.48 0.83 -13.32
N SER A 51 -5.79 0.90 -13.14
CA SER A 51 -6.79 0.25 -14.00
C SER A 51 -8.03 1.13 -14.06
N PRO A 52 -8.76 1.18 -15.18
CA PRO A 52 -10.02 1.90 -15.25
C PRO A 52 -11.10 1.17 -14.43
N ALA A 53 -12.07 1.91 -13.91
CA ALA A 53 -13.34 1.38 -13.45
C ALA A 53 -14.29 1.23 -14.65
N ASP A 54 -15.21 0.27 -14.59
CA ASP A 54 -16.27 0.14 -15.60
C ASP A 54 -17.43 1.10 -15.29
N ALA A 55 -17.71 1.39 -14.02
CA ALA A 55 -18.60 2.44 -13.58
C ALA A 55 -18.19 2.96 -12.19
N GLY A 56 -18.78 4.09 -11.80
CA GLY A 56 -18.42 4.78 -10.56
C GLY A 56 -17.22 5.70 -10.70
N GLU A 57 -16.80 6.29 -9.59
CA GLU A 57 -15.70 7.24 -9.57
C GLU A 57 -14.88 7.16 -8.28
N VAL A 58 -13.63 7.58 -8.38
CA VAL A 58 -12.72 7.78 -7.25
C VAL A 58 -12.43 9.27 -7.14
N LEU A 59 -12.59 9.83 -5.93
CA LEU A 59 -12.29 11.23 -5.67
C LEU A 59 -11.18 11.36 -4.65
N TRP A 60 -10.29 12.30 -4.87
CA TRP A 60 -9.29 12.73 -3.92
C TRP A 60 -9.54 14.16 -3.47
N ASN A 61 -9.81 14.35 -2.18
CA ASN A 61 -10.19 15.67 -1.61
C ASN A 61 -11.37 16.33 -2.35
N GLY A 62 -12.35 15.52 -2.78
CA GLY A 62 -13.53 15.98 -3.52
C GLY A 62 -13.32 16.14 -5.02
N SER A 63 -12.10 15.98 -5.52
CA SER A 63 -11.78 16.11 -6.95
C SER A 63 -11.74 14.73 -7.62
N PRO A 64 -12.49 14.51 -8.73
CA PRO A 64 -12.50 13.21 -9.41
C PRO A 64 -11.16 12.89 -10.07
N LEU A 65 -10.70 11.64 -9.89
CA LEU A 65 -9.45 11.12 -10.45
C LEU A 65 -9.70 10.54 -11.85
N ASN A 66 -9.85 11.41 -12.84
CA ASN A 66 -10.11 11.02 -14.22
C ASN A 66 -9.27 11.85 -15.22
N ARG A 67 -9.34 11.49 -16.49
CA ARG A 67 -8.59 12.16 -17.57
C ARG A 67 -8.95 13.64 -17.78
N GLN A 68 -10.13 14.06 -17.30
CA GLN A 68 -10.59 15.45 -17.42
C GLN A 68 -10.02 16.34 -16.31
N ASN A 69 -9.40 15.73 -15.29
CA ASN A 69 -8.80 16.44 -14.17
C ASN A 69 -7.36 15.97 -13.91
N PRO A 70 -6.42 16.25 -14.83
CA PRO A 70 -5.03 15.77 -14.74
C PRO A 70 -4.30 16.30 -13.50
N GLU A 71 -4.59 17.52 -13.06
CA GLU A 71 -3.98 18.12 -11.87
C GLU A 71 -4.32 17.33 -10.59
N ALA A 72 -5.59 16.90 -10.44
CA ALA A 72 -5.98 16.06 -9.32
C ALA A 72 -5.32 14.68 -9.38
N VAL A 73 -5.17 14.11 -10.58
CA VAL A 73 -4.49 12.83 -10.78
C VAL A 73 -3.01 12.93 -10.39
N ASP A 74 -2.32 13.99 -10.80
CA ASP A 74 -0.90 14.19 -10.48
C ASP A 74 -0.70 14.49 -8.98
N ALA A 75 -1.57 15.31 -8.37
CA ALA A 75 -1.58 15.54 -6.94
C ALA A 75 -1.81 14.23 -6.16
N PHE A 76 -2.72 13.38 -6.63
CA PHE A 76 -2.97 12.08 -6.00
C PHE A 76 -1.77 11.15 -6.13
N ARG A 77 -1.14 11.08 -7.32
CA ARG A 77 0.06 10.27 -7.55
C ARG A 77 1.21 10.62 -6.62
N ALA A 78 1.39 11.92 -6.33
CA ALA A 78 2.41 12.38 -5.40
C ALA A 78 2.11 12.05 -3.92
N THR A 79 0.86 11.71 -3.61
CA THR A 79 0.41 11.55 -2.21
C THR A 79 0.03 10.14 -1.82
N HIS A 80 0.06 9.16 -2.73
CA HIS A 80 -0.22 7.78 -2.38
C HIS A 80 0.96 6.85 -2.68
N CYS A 81 1.06 5.77 -1.91
CA CYS A 81 1.99 4.66 -2.12
C CYS A 81 1.18 3.38 -2.31
N TYR A 82 1.31 2.74 -3.47
CA TYR A 82 0.72 1.43 -3.74
C TYR A 82 1.78 0.34 -3.65
N MET A 83 1.50 -0.70 -2.88
CA MET A 83 2.27 -1.93 -2.86
C MET A 83 1.36 -3.10 -3.20
N GLY A 84 1.50 -3.61 -4.41
CA GLY A 84 0.77 -4.79 -4.88
C GLY A 84 1.48 -6.10 -4.57
N HIS A 85 0.95 -7.17 -5.11
CA HIS A 85 1.55 -8.51 -5.01
C HIS A 85 2.95 -8.55 -5.64
N ASN A 86 3.13 -7.86 -6.77
CA ASN A 86 4.47 -7.63 -7.34
C ASN A 86 5.17 -6.52 -6.57
N LEU A 87 6.33 -6.82 -6.01
CA LEU A 87 7.10 -5.91 -5.17
C LEU A 87 7.78 -4.76 -5.92
N SER A 88 7.77 -4.82 -7.27
CA SER A 88 8.42 -3.81 -8.14
C SER A 88 9.88 -3.55 -7.82
N LEU A 89 10.60 -4.58 -7.39
CA LEU A 89 12.03 -4.53 -7.07
C LEU A 89 12.85 -4.96 -8.29
N LYS A 90 14.09 -4.44 -8.38
CA LYS A 90 15.09 -4.79 -9.40
C LYS A 90 16.06 -5.80 -8.83
N ASP A 91 16.07 -7.01 -9.37
CA ASP A 91 16.86 -8.14 -8.84
C ASP A 91 18.38 -7.94 -8.95
N GLU A 92 18.83 -7.12 -9.89
CA GLU A 92 20.23 -6.78 -10.12
C GLU A 92 20.76 -5.74 -9.12
N LEU A 93 19.88 -4.89 -8.60
CA LEU A 93 20.25 -3.87 -7.62
C LEU A 93 20.28 -4.47 -6.21
N THR A 94 21.12 -3.88 -5.37
CA THR A 94 21.16 -4.18 -3.93
C THR A 94 19.89 -3.68 -3.23
N ALA A 95 19.66 -4.11 -1.99
CA ALA A 95 18.50 -3.67 -1.22
C ALA A 95 18.48 -2.14 -1.04
N ILE A 96 19.64 -1.52 -0.75
CA ILE A 96 19.72 -0.07 -0.59
C ILE A 96 19.55 0.66 -1.91
N GLU A 97 20.16 0.18 -3.00
CA GLU A 97 20.00 0.77 -4.32
C GLU A 97 18.54 0.74 -4.80
N ASN A 98 17.77 -0.31 -4.47
CA ASN A 98 16.36 -0.37 -4.77
C ASN A 98 15.57 0.76 -4.07
N LEU A 99 15.87 1.07 -2.80
CA LEU A 99 15.22 2.16 -2.07
C LEU A 99 15.58 3.53 -2.68
N LEU A 100 16.86 3.75 -2.96
CA LEU A 100 17.35 4.99 -3.56
C LEU A 100 16.78 5.20 -4.98
N PHE A 101 16.73 4.15 -5.78
CA PHE A 101 16.17 4.15 -7.12
C PHE A 101 14.66 4.46 -7.12
N ASP A 102 13.91 3.82 -6.21
CA ASP A 102 12.47 4.06 -6.07
C ASP A 102 12.18 5.53 -5.68
N ALA A 103 12.96 6.07 -4.74
CA ALA A 103 12.87 7.48 -4.35
C ALA A 103 13.20 8.43 -5.53
N GLN A 104 14.24 8.12 -6.31
CA GLN A 104 14.64 8.91 -7.48
C GLN A 104 13.57 8.90 -8.57
N ILE A 105 12.95 7.75 -8.87
CA ILE A 105 11.82 7.67 -9.82
C ILE A 105 10.64 8.53 -9.34
N ALA A 106 10.41 8.58 -8.02
CA ALA A 106 9.38 9.42 -7.42
C ALA A 106 9.77 10.91 -7.34
N GLY A 107 10.90 11.32 -7.95
CA GLY A 107 11.39 12.70 -7.95
C GLY A 107 11.92 13.17 -6.58
N ARG A 108 12.24 12.24 -5.66
CA ARG A 108 12.70 12.54 -4.30
C ARG A 108 14.19 12.27 -4.14
N ASN A 109 14.87 13.11 -3.40
CA ASN A 109 16.25 12.88 -2.97
C ASN A 109 16.23 12.19 -1.60
N LEU A 110 16.46 10.87 -1.58
CA LEU A 110 16.55 10.09 -0.33
C LEU A 110 18.02 10.01 0.11
N PRO A 111 18.40 10.59 1.27
CA PRO A 111 19.74 10.44 1.81
C PRO A 111 20.06 8.97 2.10
N TYR A 112 21.33 8.60 1.90
CA TYR A 112 21.81 7.22 2.09
C TYR A 112 21.58 6.69 3.51
N ASP A 113 21.85 7.52 4.53
CA ASP A 113 21.60 7.18 5.94
C ASP A 113 20.13 6.88 6.21
N LYS A 114 19.20 7.67 5.63
CA LYS A 114 17.77 7.43 5.73
C LYS A 114 17.33 6.14 5.05
N ALA A 115 17.94 5.79 3.92
CA ALA A 115 17.68 4.50 3.27
C ALA A 115 18.20 3.34 4.14
N MET A 116 19.34 3.49 4.81
CA MET A 116 19.86 2.49 5.76
C MET A 116 18.96 2.34 6.99
N ASP A 117 18.47 3.45 7.56
CA ASP A 117 17.50 3.46 8.68
C ASP A 117 16.22 2.71 8.30
N ALA A 118 15.70 2.93 7.09
CA ALA A 118 14.53 2.24 6.58
C ALA A 118 14.76 0.72 6.47
N LEU A 119 15.91 0.28 5.97
CA LEU A 119 16.26 -1.12 5.94
C LEU A 119 16.42 -1.70 7.35
N GLN A 120 16.95 -0.94 8.30
CA GLN A 120 17.07 -1.35 9.69
C GLN A 120 15.69 -1.57 10.34
N THR A 121 14.72 -0.70 10.05
CA THR A 121 13.33 -0.85 10.54
C THR A 121 12.77 -2.23 10.20
N MET A 122 13.04 -2.74 9.00
CA MET A 122 12.61 -4.06 8.55
C MET A 122 13.64 -5.18 8.79
N GLY A 123 14.75 -4.91 9.52
CA GLY A 123 15.79 -5.89 9.85
C GLY A 123 16.62 -6.31 8.65
N MET A 124 16.79 -5.43 7.66
CA MET A 124 17.51 -5.70 6.41
C MET A 124 18.88 -5.00 6.31
N HIS A 125 19.30 -4.23 7.31
CA HIS A 125 20.54 -3.44 7.27
C HIS A 125 21.79 -4.28 7.00
N HIS A 126 21.91 -5.49 7.59
CA HIS A 126 23.06 -6.39 7.34
C HIS A 126 23.10 -6.96 5.92
N ARG A 127 22.03 -6.79 5.14
CA ARG A 127 21.91 -7.26 3.76
C ARG A 127 21.73 -6.11 2.77
N ALA A 128 21.95 -4.86 3.23
CA ALA A 128 21.74 -3.65 2.44
C ALA A 128 22.50 -3.66 1.11
N HIS A 129 23.70 -4.24 1.10
CA HIS A 129 24.61 -4.27 -0.05
C HIS A 129 24.54 -5.57 -0.87
N LEU A 130 23.62 -6.48 -0.54
CA LEU A 130 23.44 -7.70 -1.33
C LEU A 130 22.45 -7.46 -2.47
N PRO A 131 22.74 -7.92 -3.70
CA PRO A 131 21.79 -7.91 -4.80
C PRO A 131 20.52 -8.68 -4.45
N LEU A 132 19.36 -8.19 -4.87
CA LEU A 132 18.08 -8.83 -4.50
C LEU A 132 17.94 -10.25 -5.04
N ARG A 133 18.59 -10.59 -6.16
CA ARG A 133 18.57 -11.95 -6.72
C ARG A 133 19.04 -13.04 -5.75
N VAL A 134 19.92 -12.70 -4.78
CA VAL A 134 20.43 -13.67 -3.80
C VAL A 134 19.59 -13.68 -2.50
N LEU A 135 18.59 -12.82 -2.37
CA LEU A 135 17.73 -12.73 -1.21
C LEU A 135 16.55 -13.68 -1.31
N SER A 136 16.12 -14.23 -0.18
CA SER A 136 14.86 -15.00 -0.10
C SER A 136 13.65 -14.13 -0.38
N GLN A 137 12.50 -14.73 -0.71
CA GLN A 137 11.23 -14.00 -0.95
C GLN A 137 10.83 -13.15 0.25
N GLY A 138 10.96 -13.66 1.48
CA GLY A 138 10.71 -12.89 2.70
C GLY A 138 11.65 -11.69 2.87
N GLN A 139 12.94 -11.84 2.50
CA GLN A 139 13.90 -10.74 2.52
C GLN A 139 13.59 -9.68 1.45
N LYS A 140 13.24 -10.10 0.23
CA LYS A 140 12.76 -9.20 -0.81
C LYS A 140 11.52 -8.42 -0.35
N ARG A 141 10.57 -9.11 0.29
CA ARG A 141 9.36 -8.47 0.83
C ARG A 141 9.69 -7.44 1.90
N ARG A 142 10.58 -7.78 2.85
CA ARG A 142 11.04 -6.82 3.87
C ARG A 142 11.74 -5.61 3.26
N THR A 143 12.54 -5.80 2.22
CA THR A 143 13.14 -4.68 1.46
C THR A 143 12.08 -3.81 0.81
N ALA A 144 11.06 -4.40 0.19
CA ALA A 144 9.95 -3.63 -0.38
C ALA A 144 9.18 -2.84 0.67
N LEU A 145 8.90 -3.45 1.83
CA LEU A 145 8.20 -2.81 2.95
C LEU A 145 9.01 -1.68 3.59
N ALA A 146 10.35 -1.75 3.56
CA ALA A 146 11.20 -0.68 4.06
C ALA A 146 10.94 0.67 3.36
N ARG A 147 10.44 0.68 2.10
CA ARG A 147 10.04 1.89 1.38
C ARG A 147 8.98 2.72 2.13
N LEU A 148 8.11 2.04 2.88
CA LEU A 148 7.05 2.71 3.66
C LEU A 148 7.63 3.65 4.73
N SER A 149 8.84 3.39 5.24
CA SER A 149 9.50 4.24 6.24
C SER A 149 10.07 5.53 5.68
N VAL A 150 10.23 5.62 4.36
CA VAL A 150 10.87 6.78 3.68
C VAL A 150 9.97 7.43 2.65
N THR A 151 8.72 6.98 2.52
CA THR A 151 7.73 7.64 1.66
C THR A 151 7.03 8.78 2.38
N GLU A 152 6.75 9.87 1.67
CA GLU A 152 5.94 10.99 2.16
C GLU A 152 4.45 10.82 1.84
N ALA A 153 4.08 9.66 1.32
CA ALA A 153 2.70 9.38 0.90
C ALA A 153 1.75 9.39 2.11
N LYS A 154 0.67 10.15 1.97
CA LYS A 154 -0.39 10.24 2.98
C LYS A 154 -1.33 9.04 2.96
N LEU A 155 -1.49 8.39 1.82
CA LEU A 155 -2.31 7.20 1.64
C LEU A 155 -1.43 6.00 1.29
N TRP A 156 -1.48 4.97 2.11
CA TRP A 156 -0.87 3.68 1.80
C TRP A 156 -1.95 2.70 1.37
N VAL A 157 -1.77 2.12 0.18
CA VAL A 157 -2.64 1.09 -0.38
C VAL A 157 -1.82 -0.19 -0.52
N LEU A 158 -2.11 -1.18 0.31
CA LEU A 158 -1.26 -2.37 0.46
C LEU A 158 -2.05 -3.65 0.16
N ASP A 159 -1.59 -4.40 -0.84
CA ASP A 159 -2.20 -5.67 -1.22
C ASP A 159 -1.46 -6.83 -0.56
N GLU A 160 -2.11 -7.48 0.42
CA GLU A 160 -1.58 -8.61 1.21
C GLU A 160 -0.20 -8.31 1.85
N PRO A 161 0.00 -7.21 2.60
CA PRO A 161 1.32 -6.81 3.09
C PRO A 161 1.95 -7.80 4.07
N PHE A 162 1.14 -8.62 4.75
CA PHE A 162 1.57 -9.53 5.82
C PHE A 162 2.03 -10.91 5.35
N VAL A 163 1.83 -11.25 4.07
CA VAL A 163 2.19 -12.55 3.50
C VAL A 163 3.71 -12.73 3.46
N ALA A 164 4.19 -13.96 3.74
CA ALA A 164 5.60 -14.37 3.69
C ALA A 164 6.54 -13.60 4.64
N LEU A 165 6.02 -13.10 5.76
CA LEU A 165 6.79 -12.50 6.84
C LEU A 165 6.86 -13.44 8.05
N ASP A 166 8.03 -13.46 8.72
CA ASP A 166 8.17 -14.07 10.03
C ASP A 166 7.53 -13.20 11.12
N THR A 167 7.32 -13.77 12.31
CA THR A 167 6.65 -13.09 13.43
C THR A 167 7.30 -11.74 13.76
N GLN A 168 8.63 -11.68 13.81
CA GLN A 168 9.34 -10.44 14.13
C GLN A 168 9.11 -9.36 13.05
N SER A 169 9.08 -9.75 11.78
CA SER A 169 8.81 -8.82 10.67
C SER A 169 7.34 -8.37 10.64
N LEU A 170 6.41 -9.26 11.02
CA LEU A 170 5.00 -8.93 11.20
C LEU A 170 4.82 -7.85 12.26
N ASP A 171 5.44 -7.99 13.43
CA ASP A 171 5.34 -7.01 14.51
C ASP A 171 5.93 -5.66 14.12
N LYS A 172 7.08 -5.66 13.44
CA LYS A 172 7.67 -4.42 12.90
C LYS A 172 6.74 -3.73 11.90
N LEU A 173 6.12 -4.49 11.00
CA LEU A 173 5.18 -3.95 10.04
C LEU A 173 3.93 -3.39 10.74
N ARG A 174 3.35 -4.10 11.69
CA ARG A 174 2.20 -3.61 12.48
C ARG A 174 2.49 -2.28 13.15
N VAL A 175 3.64 -2.15 13.80
CA VAL A 175 4.09 -0.90 14.42
C VAL A 175 4.26 0.21 13.37
N LEU A 176 4.86 -0.08 12.24
CA LEU A 176 5.04 0.89 11.15
C LEU A 176 3.70 1.42 10.62
N LEU A 177 2.75 0.52 10.37
CA LEU A 177 1.40 0.87 9.89
C LEU A 177 0.62 1.66 10.95
N ALA A 178 0.69 1.25 12.23
CA ALA A 178 0.04 1.96 13.34
C ALA A 178 0.58 3.38 13.45
N ASN A 179 1.91 3.56 13.39
CA ASN A 179 2.53 4.89 13.44
C ASN A 179 2.04 5.79 12.32
N HIS A 180 1.97 5.27 11.09
CA HIS A 180 1.49 6.02 9.94
C HIS A 180 0.06 6.55 10.17
N VAL A 181 -0.85 5.68 10.59
CA VAL A 181 -2.25 6.06 10.84
C VAL A 181 -2.35 7.07 11.99
N GLN A 182 -1.66 6.84 13.10
CA GLN A 182 -1.68 7.75 14.26
C GLN A 182 -1.08 9.14 13.96
N GLN A 183 -0.18 9.24 12.99
CA GLN A 183 0.36 10.50 12.50
C GLN A 183 -0.55 11.19 11.46
N GLY A 184 -1.78 10.70 11.29
CA GLY A 184 -2.76 11.27 10.36
C GLY A 184 -2.66 10.70 8.93
N GLY A 185 -1.86 9.65 8.72
CA GLY A 185 -1.86 8.91 7.46
C GLY A 185 -3.17 8.13 7.26
N MET A 186 -3.40 7.69 6.03
CA MET A 186 -4.52 6.84 5.63
C MET A 186 -3.99 5.47 5.20
N LEU A 187 -4.65 4.41 5.62
CA LEU A 187 -4.26 3.05 5.28
C LEU A 187 -5.45 2.28 4.69
N LEU A 188 -5.29 1.76 3.48
CA LEU A 188 -6.19 0.80 2.86
C LEU A 188 -5.40 -0.48 2.57
N PHE A 189 -5.83 -1.62 3.10
CA PHE A 189 -5.09 -2.87 2.91
C PHE A 189 -6.01 -4.07 2.77
N THR A 190 -5.48 -5.13 2.16
CA THR A 190 -6.09 -6.47 2.13
C THR A 190 -5.32 -7.41 3.04
N SER A 191 -6.01 -8.37 3.63
CA SER A 191 -5.41 -9.48 4.36
C SER A 191 -6.39 -10.66 4.43
N HIS A 192 -5.87 -11.89 4.47
CA HIS A 192 -6.65 -13.10 4.75
C HIS A 192 -6.80 -13.40 6.24
N GLN A 193 -6.08 -12.69 7.09
CA GLN A 193 -6.09 -12.86 8.53
C GLN A 193 -6.62 -11.60 9.20
N ALA A 194 -7.23 -11.77 10.36
CA ALA A 194 -7.52 -10.65 11.24
C ALA A 194 -6.21 -9.92 11.60
N VAL A 195 -6.20 -8.62 11.45
CA VAL A 195 -5.03 -7.79 11.71
C VAL A 195 -5.35 -6.81 12.82
N GLU A 196 -4.48 -6.80 13.84
CA GLU A 196 -4.46 -5.77 14.85
C GLU A 196 -3.26 -4.87 14.61
N LEU A 197 -3.47 -3.56 14.57
CA LEU A 197 -2.43 -2.56 14.48
C LEU A 197 -2.30 -1.87 15.84
N SER A 198 -1.18 -2.08 16.50
CA SER A 198 -0.91 -1.49 17.81
C SER A 198 0.56 -1.11 17.93
N GLN A 199 0.83 -0.07 18.72
CA GLN A 199 2.18 0.22 19.18
C GLN A 199 2.47 -0.54 20.48
N PRO A 200 3.75 -0.84 20.80
CA PRO A 200 4.12 -1.54 22.03
C PRO A 200 3.65 -0.87 23.34
N LYS A 201 3.38 0.44 23.31
CA LYS A 201 2.90 1.26 24.43
C LYS A 201 1.80 2.24 24.05
N GLY A 202 1.09 2.00 22.94
CA GLY A 202 0.11 2.93 22.37
C GLY A 202 -1.30 2.33 22.29
N HIS A 203 -2.25 3.17 21.91
CA HIS A 203 -3.61 2.73 21.62
C HIS A 203 -3.63 1.92 20.33
N ALA A 204 -4.48 0.91 20.28
CA ALA A 204 -4.77 0.20 19.04
C ALA A 204 -5.37 1.16 18.00
N VAL A 205 -5.02 0.95 16.74
CA VAL A 205 -5.67 1.65 15.62
C VAL A 205 -7.02 0.98 15.37
N ASP A 206 -8.06 1.79 15.27
CA ASP A 206 -9.37 1.29 14.86
C ASP A 206 -9.36 0.99 13.36
N ILE A 207 -9.60 -0.28 13.02
CA ILE A 207 -9.60 -0.78 11.64
C ILE A 207 -11.04 -1.03 11.23
N HIS A 208 -11.53 -0.27 10.26
CA HIS A 208 -12.87 -0.43 9.74
C HIS A 208 -12.89 -1.47 8.61
N PRO A 209 -13.65 -2.58 8.74
CA PRO A 209 -13.75 -3.57 7.68
C PRO A 209 -14.67 -3.08 6.56
N ILE A 210 -14.28 -3.33 5.31
CA ILE A 210 -15.13 -3.21 4.13
C ILE A 210 -15.17 -4.55 3.43
N ARG A 211 -16.34 -5.15 3.33
CA ARG A 211 -16.50 -6.44 2.67
C ARG A 211 -16.84 -6.28 1.20
N LEU A 212 -15.96 -6.78 0.36
CA LEU A 212 -16.20 -6.92 -1.07
C LEU A 212 -17.00 -8.19 -1.32
N VAL A 213 -18.19 -8.04 -1.90
CA VAL A 213 -19.11 -9.15 -2.17
C VAL A 213 -19.09 -9.43 -3.67
N ALA A 214 -19.03 -10.70 -4.05
CA ALA A 214 -19.15 -11.11 -5.45
C ALA A 214 -20.48 -10.62 -6.03
N ALA A 215 -20.48 -10.26 -7.32
CA ALA A 215 -21.67 -9.80 -8.04
C ALA A 215 -22.60 -10.95 -8.45
#